data_90f6a2fe76a2f7da9c613814f26d271a
#
_entry.id   90f6a2fe76a2f7da9c613814f26d271a
#
_cell.length_a   1.000
_cell.length_b   1.000
_cell.length_c   1.000
_cell.angle_alpha   90.00
_cell.angle_beta   90.00
_cell.angle_gamma   90.00
#
_symmetry.space_group_name_H-M   'P 1'
#
loop_
_entity.id
_entity.type
_entity.pdbx_description
1 polymer ?
#
loop_
_entity_poly.entity_id
_entity_poly.type
_entity_poly.pdbx_seq_one_letter_code
_entity_poly.pdbx_strand_id
1 'polypeptide(L)'
;YETTVVRHGLMLVGPTVSGKTACSNVLASALTSLKGQESISGGVYEAVHVYTLNPKSITMGQLYGEFDPMTHEWTDGILSCLIRQGCSADNEDKRWYMFDGPVDAVWIENMNTKLCLLSGEIIF
;
A
#
# COMPACT_ATOMS: atom_id res chain seq x y z
N TYR A 1 0.16 -13.41 7.27
CA TYR A 1 -0.59 -13.84 6.09
C TYR A 1 -2.11 -13.76 6.32
N GLU A 2 -2.64 -14.44 7.33
CA GLU A 2 -4.10 -14.45 7.59
C GLU A 2 -4.68 -13.05 7.74
N THR A 3 -3.98 -12.15 8.40
CA THR A 3 -4.42 -10.76 8.56
C THR A 3 -4.49 -10.01 7.23
N THR A 4 -3.55 -10.25 6.32
CA THR A 4 -3.55 -9.61 5.00
C THR A 4 -4.68 -10.12 4.10
N VAL A 5 -5.17 -11.32 4.32
CA VAL A 5 -6.32 -11.89 3.57
C VAL A 5 -7.64 -11.30 4.04
N VAL A 6 -7.76 -11.00 5.34
CA VAL A 6 -9.04 -10.56 5.95
C VAL A 6 -9.16 -9.04 5.99
N ARG A 7 -8.04 -8.33 6.05
CA ARG A 7 -8.01 -6.88 6.24
C ARG A 7 -7.33 -6.18 5.06
N HIS A 8 -7.86 -5.03 4.67
CA HIS A 8 -7.27 -4.18 3.63
C HIS A 8 -6.09 -3.33 4.12
N GLY A 9 -5.77 -3.38 5.39
CA GLY A 9 -4.66 -2.67 5.99
C GLY A 9 -4.07 -3.42 7.17
N LEU A 10 -2.74 -3.37 7.29
CA LEU A 10 -1.97 -3.99 8.36
C LEU A 10 -0.96 -3.00 8.90
N MET A 11 -0.81 -2.94 10.22
CA MET A 11 0.20 -2.13 10.88
C MET A 11 1.25 -3.04 11.54
N LEU A 12 2.53 -2.86 11.17
CA LEU A 12 3.67 -3.52 11.79
C LEU A 12 4.32 -2.55 12.79
N VAL A 13 4.20 -2.83 14.06
CA VAL A 13 4.72 -1.98 15.14
C VAL A 13 5.83 -2.69 15.88
N GLY A 14 6.94 -1.99 16.12
CA GLY A 14 8.06 -2.52 16.88
C GLY A 14 9.26 -1.55 16.88
N PRO A 15 10.25 -1.78 17.74
CA PRO A 15 11.46 -0.97 17.78
C PRO A 15 12.27 -1.10 16.49
N THR A 16 13.21 -0.18 16.28
CA THR A 16 14.15 -0.27 15.18
C THR A 16 14.93 -1.58 15.24
N VAL A 17 15.24 -2.16 14.09
CA VAL A 17 15.94 -3.46 13.97
C VAL A 17 15.11 -4.67 14.46
N SER A 18 13.81 -4.53 14.70
CA SER A 18 12.95 -5.66 15.09
C SER A 18 12.56 -6.59 13.93
N GLY A 19 13.01 -6.30 12.71
CA GLY A 19 12.74 -7.14 11.54
C GLY A 19 11.42 -6.85 10.82
N LYS A 20 10.77 -5.72 11.06
CA LYS A 20 9.50 -5.34 10.40
C LYS A 20 9.59 -5.40 8.88
N THR A 21 10.57 -4.71 8.32
CA THR A 21 10.80 -4.67 6.87
C THR A 21 11.17 -6.06 6.32
N ALA A 22 11.99 -6.81 7.04
CA ALA A 22 12.34 -8.17 6.66
C ALA A 22 11.10 -9.09 6.63
N CYS A 23 10.22 -8.98 7.62
CA CYS A 23 8.99 -9.76 7.70
C CYS A 23 8.08 -9.51 6.48
N SER A 24 7.85 -8.26 6.12
CA SER A 24 7.02 -7.90 4.96
C SER A 24 7.66 -8.37 3.64
N ASN A 25 8.97 -8.19 3.48
CA ASN A 25 9.67 -8.61 2.27
C ASN A 25 9.69 -10.14 2.10
N VAL A 26 9.91 -10.88 3.18
CA VAL A 26 9.87 -12.34 3.15
C VAL A 26 8.47 -12.84 2.81
N LEU A 27 7.43 -12.26 3.40
CA LEU A 27 6.05 -12.62 3.09
C LEU A 27 5.69 -12.32 1.62
N ALA A 28 6.07 -11.17 1.10
CA ALA A 28 5.84 -10.81 -0.30
C ALA A 28 6.57 -11.78 -1.25
N SER A 29 7.82 -12.13 -0.95
CA SER A 29 8.60 -13.08 -1.74
C SER A 29 8.01 -14.49 -1.69
N ALA A 30 7.56 -14.93 -0.53
CA ALA A 30 6.93 -16.24 -0.35
C ALA A 30 5.62 -16.34 -1.15
N LEU A 31 4.76 -15.35 -1.08
CA LEU A 31 3.51 -15.31 -1.85
C LEU A 31 3.77 -15.28 -3.35
N THR A 32 4.76 -14.53 -3.80
CA THR A 32 5.15 -14.48 -5.22
C THR A 32 5.69 -15.83 -5.70
N SER A 33 6.45 -16.53 -4.87
CA SER A 33 6.97 -17.86 -5.18
C SER A 33 5.87 -18.92 -5.26
N LEU A 34 4.77 -18.73 -4.54
CA LEU A 34 3.61 -19.63 -4.54
C LEU A 34 2.59 -19.29 -5.63
N LYS A 35 2.86 -18.31 -6.48
CA LYS A 35 1.94 -17.87 -7.55
C LYS A 35 1.45 -19.06 -8.38
N GLY A 36 0.13 -19.15 -8.54
CA GLY A 36 -0.52 -20.22 -9.29
C GLY A 36 -0.88 -21.47 -8.49
N GLN A 37 -0.50 -21.56 -7.21
CA GLN A 37 -0.90 -22.65 -6.32
C GLN A 37 -2.21 -22.31 -5.58
N GLU A 38 -2.94 -23.35 -5.17
CA GLU A 38 -4.15 -23.16 -4.37
C GLU A 38 -3.80 -22.58 -2.99
N SER A 39 -4.53 -21.53 -2.61
CA SER A 39 -4.38 -20.88 -1.32
C SER A 39 -5.15 -21.62 -0.22
N ILE A 40 -4.59 -21.68 0.98
CA ILE A 40 -5.24 -22.22 2.19
C ILE A 40 -6.52 -21.45 2.54
N SER A 41 -6.59 -20.16 2.19
CA SER A 41 -7.75 -19.29 2.43
C SER A 41 -8.79 -19.31 1.32
N GLY A 42 -8.60 -20.13 0.30
CA GLY A 42 -9.43 -20.18 -0.92
C GLY A 42 -8.87 -19.29 -2.04
N GLY A 43 -9.09 -19.71 -3.29
CA GLY A 43 -8.52 -19.05 -4.46
C GLY A 43 -7.08 -19.51 -4.77
N VAL A 44 -6.36 -18.71 -5.53
CA VAL A 44 -5.01 -18.99 -6.00
C VAL A 44 -4.06 -17.93 -5.44
N TYR A 45 -2.82 -18.32 -5.11
CA TYR A 45 -1.79 -17.35 -4.73
C TYR A 45 -1.40 -16.48 -5.93
N GLU A 46 -1.28 -15.20 -5.69
CA GLU A 46 -0.93 -14.18 -6.68
C GLU A 46 0.43 -13.56 -6.33
N ALA A 47 1.13 -13.06 -7.34
CA ALA A 47 2.35 -12.31 -7.12
C ALA A 47 2.05 -11.01 -6.36
N VAL A 48 3.01 -10.58 -5.53
CA VAL A 48 2.90 -9.36 -4.74
C VAL A 48 3.89 -8.33 -5.23
N HIS A 49 3.38 -7.17 -5.64
CA HIS A 49 4.18 -6.00 -5.97
C HIS A 49 4.18 -5.02 -4.79
N VAL A 50 5.35 -4.71 -4.28
CA VAL A 50 5.52 -3.82 -3.12
C VAL A 50 5.96 -2.44 -3.57
N TYR A 51 5.19 -1.42 -3.20
CA TYR A 51 5.49 -0.01 -3.41
C TYR A 51 5.74 0.65 -2.07
N THR A 52 6.99 1.04 -1.81
CA THR A 52 7.37 1.65 -0.53
C THR A 52 7.37 3.17 -0.64
N LEU A 53 6.65 3.82 0.26
CA LEU A 53 6.54 5.27 0.37
C LEU A 53 6.94 5.70 1.78
N ASN A 54 7.70 6.81 1.89
CA ASN A 54 7.94 7.45 3.17
C ASN A 54 7.08 8.71 3.27
N PRO A 55 5.99 8.71 4.06
CA PRO A 55 5.07 9.84 4.12
C PRO A 55 5.68 11.11 4.74
N LYS A 56 6.80 10.98 5.47
CA LYS A 56 7.51 12.13 6.02
C LYS A 56 8.47 12.82 5.04
N SER A 57 8.83 12.15 3.96
CA SER A 57 9.71 12.72 2.93
C SER A 57 8.99 13.55 1.88
N ILE A 58 7.67 13.52 1.87
CA ILE A 58 6.81 14.20 0.90
C ILE A 58 5.72 14.99 1.61
N THR A 59 5.23 16.05 0.95
CA THR A 59 4.11 16.84 1.46
C THR A 59 2.78 16.08 1.26
N MET A 60 1.74 16.50 1.97
CA MET A 60 0.40 15.95 1.81
C MET A 60 -0.15 16.16 0.39
N GLY A 61 0.14 17.31 -0.21
CA GLY A 61 -0.21 17.60 -1.59
C GLY A 61 0.49 16.67 -2.58
N GLN A 62 1.77 16.39 -2.37
CA GLN A 62 2.53 15.43 -3.18
C GLN A 62 2.04 13.99 -3.00
N LEU A 63 1.58 13.63 -1.81
CA LEU A 63 1.08 12.29 -1.52
C LEU A 63 -0.31 12.03 -2.12
N TYR A 64 -1.26 12.90 -1.85
CA TYR A 64 -2.67 12.71 -2.22
C TYR A 64 -3.09 13.48 -3.48
N GLY A 65 -2.44 14.58 -3.75
CA GLY A 65 -2.78 15.56 -4.76
C GLY A 65 -3.13 16.91 -4.14
N GLU A 66 -2.97 17.95 -4.93
CA GLU A 66 -3.24 19.32 -4.52
C GLU A 66 -3.88 20.14 -5.63
N PHE A 67 -4.61 21.18 -5.22
CA PHE A 67 -5.21 22.14 -6.11
C PHE A 67 -4.27 23.34 -6.28
N ASP A 68 -3.89 23.67 -7.50
CA ASP A 68 -3.12 24.87 -7.77
C ASP A 68 -4.04 26.10 -7.56
N PRO A 69 -3.72 27.01 -6.61
CA PRO A 69 -4.57 28.16 -6.33
C PRO A 69 -4.58 29.20 -7.46
N MET A 70 -3.60 29.17 -8.36
CA MET A 70 -3.49 30.12 -9.47
C MET A 70 -4.16 29.61 -10.75
N THR A 71 -3.95 28.36 -11.11
CA THR A 71 -4.48 27.78 -12.34
C THR A 71 -5.82 27.06 -12.12
N HIS A 72 -6.22 26.84 -10.87
CA HIS A 72 -7.39 26.03 -10.49
C HIS A 72 -7.37 24.60 -11.06
N GLU A 73 -6.18 24.08 -11.36
CA GLU A 73 -6.00 22.72 -11.82
C GLU A 73 -5.66 21.78 -10.66
N TRP A 74 -6.18 20.57 -10.74
CA TRP A 74 -5.86 19.50 -9.81
C TRP A 74 -4.63 18.74 -10.30
N THR A 75 -3.62 18.58 -9.43
CA THR A 75 -2.47 17.74 -9.66
C THR A 75 -2.56 16.49 -8.79
N ASP A 76 -2.55 15.32 -9.42
CA ASP A 76 -2.59 14.04 -8.69
C ASP A 76 -1.31 13.81 -7.88
N GLY A 77 -1.48 13.30 -6.66
CA GLY A 77 -0.36 12.86 -5.84
C GLY A 77 0.16 11.48 -6.23
N ILE A 78 1.32 11.13 -5.69
CA ILE A 78 2.01 9.86 -5.96
C ILE A 78 1.12 8.66 -5.64
N LEU A 79 0.45 8.67 -4.49
CA LEU A 79 -0.45 7.58 -4.09
C LEU A 79 -1.63 7.44 -5.04
N SER A 80 -2.23 8.54 -5.46
CA SER A 80 -3.36 8.54 -6.40
C SER A 80 -2.95 7.96 -7.76
N CYS A 81 -1.75 8.30 -8.24
CA CYS A 81 -1.20 7.75 -9.49
C CYS A 81 -0.93 6.24 -9.37
N LEU A 82 -0.31 5.79 -8.28
CA LEU A 82 0.00 4.38 -8.06
C LEU A 82 -1.27 3.52 -7.97
N ILE A 83 -2.30 4.00 -7.27
CA ILE A 83 -3.59 3.31 -7.18
C ILE A 83 -4.24 3.21 -8.56
N ARG A 84 -4.26 4.29 -9.30
CA ARG A 84 -4.86 4.32 -10.65
C ARG A 84 -4.13 3.39 -11.61
N GLN A 85 -2.80 3.36 -11.57
CA GLN A 85 -1.99 2.39 -12.32
C GLN A 85 -2.32 0.96 -11.92
N GLY A 86 -2.49 0.72 -10.62
CA GLY A 86 -2.90 -0.56 -10.10
C GLY A 86 -4.26 -1.02 -10.63
N CYS A 87 -5.24 -0.14 -10.66
CA CYS A 87 -6.58 -0.44 -11.18
C CYS A 87 -6.61 -0.64 -12.69
N SER A 88 -5.69 -0.01 -13.43
CA SER A 88 -5.61 -0.11 -14.89
C SER A 88 -4.81 -1.32 -15.39
N ALA A 89 -4.12 -2.02 -14.51
CA ALA A 89 -3.33 -3.19 -14.89
C ALA A 89 -4.24 -4.41 -15.08
N ASP A 90 -4.13 -5.05 -16.23
CA ASP A 90 -4.90 -6.24 -16.62
C ASP A 90 -4.41 -7.54 -15.94
N ASN A 91 -3.88 -7.44 -14.73
CA ASN A 91 -3.45 -8.59 -13.95
C ASN A 91 -4.11 -8.61 -12.58
N GLU A 92 -4.32 -9.82 -12.05
CA GLU A 92 -4.89 -10.05 -10.72
C GLU A 92 -3.81 -10.00 -9.62
N ASP A 93 -2.57 -9.59 -9.93
CA ASP A 93 -1.48 -9.54 -8.97
C ASP A 93 -1.79 -8.56 -7.84
N LYS A 94 -1.45 -8.95 -6.62
CA LYS A 94 -1.64 -8.12 -5.43
C LYS A 94 -0.66 -6.97 -5.38
N ARG A 95 -1.12 -5.82 -4.90
CA ARG A 95 -0.32 -4.60 -4.75
C ARG A 95 -0.32 -4.17 -3.30
N TRP A 96 0.87 -4.10 -2.72
CA TRP A 96 1.08 -3.64 -1.37
C TRP A 96 1.67 -2.24 -1.37
N TYR A 97 0.96 -1.31 -0.77
CA TYR A 97 1.43 0.06 -0.55
C TYR A 97 1.96 0.14 0.87
N MET A 98 3.29 0.13 0.99
CA MET A 98 3.99 0.15 2.27
C MET A 98 4.37 1.57 2.65
N PHE A 99 3.90 2.03 3.79
CA PHE A 99 4.25 3.31 4.36
C PHE A 99 5.32 3.12 5.43
N ASP A 100 6.58 3.25 5.03
CA ASP A 100 7.74 3.09 5.92
C ASP A 100 8.09 4.44 6.55
N GLY A 101 7.59 4.67 7.74
CA GLY A 101 7.84 5.90 8.48
C GLY A 101 7.11 5.93 9.83
N PRO A 102 7.40 6.93 10.65
CA PRO A 102 6.68 7.09 11.91
C PRO A 102 5.22 7.40 11.67
N VAL A 103 4.38 6.78 12.49
CA VAL A 103 2.93 6.96 12.46
C VAL A 103 2.59 8.38 12.94
N ASP A 104 1.93 9.14 12.08
CA ASP A 104 1.38 10.45 12.39
C ASP A 104 -0.12 10.45 12.12
N ALA A 105 -0.90 10.88 13.10
CA ALA A 105 -2.37 10.88 13.02
C ALA A 105 -2.91 11.64 11.80
N VAL A 106 -2.25 12.70 11.37
CA VAL A 106 -2.73 13.58 10.29
C VAL A 106 -2.78 12.87 8.93
N TRP A 107 -1.70 12.20 8.51
CA TRP A 107 -1.70 11.53 7.20
C TRP A 107 -2.51 10.23 7.21
N ILE A 108 -2.61 9.55 8.35
CA ILE A 108 -3.45 8.35 8.51
C ILE A 108 -4.94 8.71 8.44
N GLU A 109 -5.36 9.77 9.10
CA GLU A 109 -6.75 10.23 9.06
C GLU A 109 -7.20 10.59 7.64
N ASN A 110 -6.36 11.30 6.91
CA ASN A 110 -6.62 11.61 5.51
C ASN A 110 -6.69 10.36 4.62
N MET A 111 -6.01 9.29 5.00
CA MET A 111 -6.06 8.03 4.28
C MET A 111 -7.38 7.28 4.48
N ASN A 112 -8.01 7.37 5.64
CA ASN A 112 -9.29 6.70 5.92
C ASN A 112 -10.38 7.06 4.91
N THR A 113 -10.40 8.30 4.44
CA THR A 113 -11.33 8.76 3.39
C THR A 113 -11.03 8.20 2.00
N LYS A 114 -9.80 7.74 1.75
CA LYS A 114 -9.35 7.22 0.45
C LYS A 114 -9.32 5.69 0.38
N LEU A 115 -9.31 5.02 1.53
CA LEU A 115 -9.23 3.56 1.65
C LEU A 115 -10.39 2.80 0.98
N CYS A 116 -11.58 3.41 0.91
CA CYS A 116 -12.74 2.81 0.26
C CYS A 116 -12.59 2.63 -1.27
N LEU A 117 -11.55 3.22 -1.87
CA LEU A 117 -11.30 3.19 -3.32
C LEU A 117 -10.13 2.28 -3.71
N LEU A 118 -9.51 1.60 -2.73
CA LEU A 118 -8.29 0.84 -2.95
C LEU A 118 -8.59 -0.60 -3.36
N SER A 119 -8.09 -1.00 -4.51
CA SER A 119 -7.97 -2.41 -4.91
C SER A 119 -6.65 -3.05 -4.46
N GLY A 120 -6.00 -2.51 -3.42
CA GLY A 120 -4.72 -2.97 -2.90
C GLY A 120 -4.67 -3.02 -1.38
N GLU A 121 -3.66 -3.71 -0.84
CA GLU A 121 -3.42 -3.82 0.60
C GLU A 121 -2.43 -2.73 1.06
N ILE A 122 -2.70 -2.13 2.21
CA ILE A 122 -1.86 -1.10 2.81
C ILE A 122 -1.12 -1.67 4.01
N ILE A 123 0.19 -1.43 4.08
CA ILE A 123 1.04 -1.83 5.20
C ILE A 123 1.69 -0.57 5.79
N PHE A 124 1.54 -0.39 7.08
CA PHE A 124 2.14 0.68 7.84
C PHE A 124 3.33 0.20 8.65
#